data_c671788d4287d68809145438d3c800df
#
_entry.id   c671788d4287d68809145438d3c800df
#
_cell.length_a   1.000
_cell.length_b   1.000
_cell.length_c   1.000
_cell.angle_alpha   90.00
_cell.angle_beta   90.00
_cell.angle_gamma   90.00
#
_symmetry.space_group_name_H-M   'P 1'
#
loop_
_entity.id
_entity.type
_entity.pdbx_description
1 polymer ?
#
loop_
_entity_poly.entity_id
_entity_poly.type
_entity_poly.pdbx_seq_one_letter_code
_entity_poly.pdbx_strand_id
1 'polypeptide(L)'
;MDRRLGVSRPQGFPFNLNSAVDTLLKKEFDIHRKQKTPHPLMESYGVDAIPFQHENMNIWRDAFKGVETFHKPTNFVVFGGVDDVWVDKEEKLIVVDYKATSKTEEVTLDAEWQDGYKRQMEVYQWLLRQNGFEVSDTGYFVYANGKRDREAFDGKLEFDVKLIPYEGSDKWIGKTLVEMKKCLDSDDIPKPSPNCEYCKYANEYQRATH
;
A
#
# COMPACT_ATOMS: atom_id res chain seq x y z
N MET A 1 8.91 -24.89 19.05
CA MET A 1 9.58 -25.31 17.85
C MET A 1 10.80 -24.43 17.54
N ASP A 2 10.63 -23.14 17.39
CA ASP A 2 11.69 -22.21 17.00
C ASP A 2 12.97 -22.28 17.90
N ARG A 3 12.79 -22.30 19.22
CA ARG A 3 13.93 -22.35 20.17
C ARG A 3 14.55 -23.73 20.33
N ARG A 4 13.80 -24.80 20.11
CA ARG A 4 14.23 -26.17 20.40
C ARG A 4 14.82 -26.86 19.17
N LEU A 5 14.28 -26.59 17.98
CA LEU A 5 14.65 -27.23 16.73
C LEU A 5 15.36 -26.28 15.75
N GLY A 6 15.54 -25.01 16.11
CA GLY A 6 16.15 -24.02 15.24
C GLY A 6 15.32 -23.64 13.99
N VAL A 7 14.04 -24.04 13.95
CA VAL A 7 13.13 -23.78 12.82
C VAL A 7 12.32 -22.54 13.14
N SER A 8 12.70 -21.40 12.60
CA SER A 8 12.06 -20.11 12.85
C SER A 8 10.96 -19.81 11.85
N ARG A 9 9.78 -19.43 12.36
CA ARG A 9 8.71 -18.90 11.51
C ARG A 9 9.09 -17.55 10.94
N PRO A 10 8.62 -17.21 9.72
CA PRO A 10 8.71 -15.85 9.24
C PRO A 10 8.05 -14.89 10.23
N GLN A 11 8.70 -13.77 10.50
CA GLN A 11 8.20 -12.79 11.47
C GLN A 11 7.01 -12.03 10.88
N GLY A 12 5.92 -11.94 11.66
CA GLY A 12 4.84 -10.98 11.40
C GLY A 12 5.24 -9.59 11.93
N PHE A 13 4.81 -8.54 11.25
CA PHE A 13 5.08 -7.17 11.67
C PHE A 13 4.00 -6.67 12.65
N PRO A 14 4.35 -6.17 13.83
CA PRO A 14 3.39 -5.48 14.71
C PRO A 14 3.17 -4.06 14.19
N PHE A 15 1.97 -3.78 13.66
CA PHE A 15 1.63 -2.49 13.03
C PHE A 15 0.82 -1.53 13.91
N ASN A 16 0.70 -1.75 15.21
CA ASN A 16 -0.20 -1.00 16.08
C ASN A 16 0.04 0.53 16.03
N LEU A 17 1.29 0.99 16.08
CA LEU A 17 1.61 2.40 15.99
C LEU A 17 1.38 2.95 14.57
N ASN A 18 1.73 2.17 13.54
CA ASN A 18 1.49 2.55 12.15
C ASN A 18 -0.01 2.72 11.86
N SER A 19 -0.86 1.86 12.44
CA SER A 19 -2.32 2.00 12.33
C SER A 19 -2.84 3.30 12.97
N ALA A 20 -2.23 3.75 14.06
CA ALA A 20 -2.58 5.03 14.67
C ALA A 20 -2.20 6.21 13.75
N VAL A 21 -1.00 6.17 13.17
CA VAL A 21 -0.54 7.20 12.20
C VAL A 21 -1.46 7.23 10.97
N ASP A 22 -1.77 6.08 10.37
CA ASP A 22 -2.71 5.96 9.24
C ASP A 22 -4.07 6.56 9.57
N THR A 23 -4.64 6.21 10.73
CA THR A 23 -5.93 6.73 11.17
C THR A 23 -5.90 8.26 11.34
N LEU A 24 -4.82 8.81 11.88
CA LEU A 24 -4.69 10.24 12.10
C LEU A 24 -4.49 11.00 10.78
N LEU A 25 -3.69 10.49 9.86
CA LEU A 25 -3.55 11.05 8.52
C LEU A 25 -4.90 11.07 7.78
N LYS A 26 -5.65 9.97 7.79
CA LYS A 26 -6.99 9.92 7.19
C LYS A 26 -7.92 11.00 7.76
N LYS A 27 -7.92 11.19 9.09
CA LYS A 27 -8.73 12.25 9.74
C LYS A 27 -8.27 13.65 9.35
N GLU A 28 -6.97 13.88 9.26
CA GLU A 28 -6.38 15.16 8.91
C GLU A 28 -6.73 15.55 7.46
N PHE A 29 -6.51 14.65 6.50
CA PHE A 29 -6.90 14.87 5.11
C PHE A 29 -8.42 15.00 4.94
N ASP A 30 -9.24 14.34 5.77
CA ASP A 30 -10.69 14.48 5.75
C ASP A 30 -11.19 15.87 6.19
N ILE A 31 -10.43 16.61 6.99
CA ILE A 31 -10.72 18.01 7.29
C ILE A 31 -10.67 18.83 5.99
N HIS A 32 -9.58 18.69 5.23
CA HIS A 32 -9.38 19.38 3.95
C HIS A 32 -10.36 18.91 2.88
N ARG A 33 -10.71 17.62 2.86
CA ARG A 33 -11.73 17.06 1.98
C ARG A 33 -13.09 17.74 2.17
N LYS A 34 -13.53 17.89 3.43
CA LYS A 34 -14.79 18.56 3.76
C LYS A 34 -14.78 20.05 3.39
N GLN A 35 -13.63 20.70 3.54
CA GLN A 35 -13.44 22.12 3.22
C GLN A 35 -13.20 22.34 1.71
N LYS A 36 -12.91 21.29 0.94
CA LYS A 36 -12.48 21.37 -0.48
C LYS A 36 -11.25 22.25 -0.66
N THR A 37 -10.28 22.10 0.24
CA THR A 37 -9.01 22.85 0.23
C THR A 37 -7.83 21.89 0.09
N PRO A 38 -6.70 22.34 -0.49
CA PRO A 38 -5.48 21.55 -0.45
C PRO A 38 -5.00 21.40 0.99
N HIS A 39 -4.31 20.28 1.26
CA HIS A 39 -3.60 20.12 2.52
C HIS A 39 -2.26 20.87 2.46
N PRO A 40 -1.76 21.49 3.57
CA PRO A 40 -0.48 22.22 3.57
C PRO A 40 0.71 21.41 3.05
N LEU A 41 0.71 20.08 3.26
CA LEU A 41 1.72 19.18 2.70
C LEU A 41 1.70 19.21 1.16
N MET A 42 0.51 19.22 0.53
CA MET A 42 0.38 19.29 -0.93
C MET A 42 0.97 20.60 -1.44
N GLU A 43 0.63 21.73 -0.78
CA GLU A 43 1.15 23.06 -1.14
C GLU A 43 2.67 23.12 -1.02
N SER A 44 3.26 22.57 0.05
CA SER A 44 4.71 22.57 0.27
C SER A 44 5.50 21.79 -0.77
N TYR A 45 4.85 20.81 -1.43
CA TYR A 45 5.43 20.01 -2.53
C TYR A 45 4.96 20.47 -3.91
N GLY A 46 4.18 21.55 -4.02
CA GLY A 46 3.68 22.07 -5.29
C GLY A 46 2.68 21.13 -5.99
N VAL A 47 1.98 20.29 -5.23
CA VAL A 47 0.94 19.40 -5.77
C VAL A 47 -0.38 20.15 -5.84
N ASP A 48 -0.81 20.45 -7.05
CA ASP A 48 -2.04 21.19 -7.33
C ASP A 48 -3.26 20.24 -7.34
N ALA A 49 -3.66 19.81 -6.16
CA ALA A 49 -4.75 18.86 -5.96
C ALA A 49 -5.44 19.12 -4.61
N ILE A 50 -6.60 18.51 -4.43
CA ILE A 50 -7.35 18.47 -3.17
C ILE A 50 -7.76 17.04 -2.84
N PRO A 51 -8.00 16.68 -1.57
CA PRO A 51 -8.57 15.39 -1.20
C PRO A 51 -9.94 15.17 -1.84
N PHE A 52 -10.10 14.08 -2.59
CA PHE A 52 -11.29 13.81 -3.40
C PHE A 52 -12.50 13.44 -2.54
N GLN A 53 -13.62 14.12 -2.75
CA GLN A 53 -14.89 13.84 -2.07
C GLN A 53 -15.70 12.82 -2.86
N HIS A 54 -15.93 11.63 -2.27
CA HIS A 54 -16.76 10.59 -2.88
C HIS A 54 -17.59 9.87 -1.82
N GLU A 55 -18.81 9.47 -2.13
CA GLU A 55 -19.74 8.78 -1.22
C GLU A 55 -19.18 7.44 -0.74
N ASN A 56 -18.46 6.73 -1.60
CA ASN A 56 -17.86 5.44 -1.31
C ASN A 56 -16.47 5.52 -0.66
N MET A 57 -15.95 6.69 -0.30
CA MET A 57 -14.59 6.83 0.24
C MET A 57 -14.33 5.91 1.44
N ASN A 58 -15.28 5.75 2.34
CA ASN A 58 -15.15 4.86 3.49
C ASN A 58 -15.13 3.37 3.09
N ILE A 59 -15.83 3.01 2.01
CA ILE A 59 -15.80 1.65 1.44
C ILE A 59 -14.47 1.42 0.77
N TRP A 60 -13.97 2.37 0.00
CA TRP A 60 -12.69 2.29 -0.70
C TRP A 60 -11.50 2.13 0.24
N ARG A 61 -11.59 2.69 1.45
CA ARG A 61 -10.57 2.59 2.51
C ARG A 61 -10.65 1.29 3.33
N ASP A 62 -11.71 0.51 3.18
CA ASP A 62 -11.89 -0.75 3.91
C ASP A 62 -11.02 -1.85 3.27
N ALA A 63 -10.15 -2.47 4.07
CA ALA A 63 -9.21 -3.48 3.58
C ALA A 63 -9.87 -4.77 3.04
N PHE A 64 -11.14 -5.02 3.40
CA PHE A 64 -11.90 -6.21 2.99
C PHE A 64 -12.96 -5.94 1.92
N LYS A 65 -13.23 -4.68 1.63
CA LYS A 65 -14.16 -4.25 0.56
C LYS A 65 -13.38 -3.54 -0.52
N GLY A 66 -12.85 -2.36 -0.21
CA GLY A 66 -12.00 -1.58 -1.09
C GLY A 66 -12.69 -1.07 -2.35
N VAL A 67 -11.88 -0.65 -3.29
CA VAL A 67 -12.28 -0.44 -4.69
C VAL A 67 -12.26 -1.81 -5.36
N GLU A 68 -13.36 -2.24 -5.94
CA GLU A 68 -13.45 -3.56 -6.58
C GLU A 68 -13.83 -3.48 -8.06
N THR A 69 -13.43 -4.49 -8.83
CA THR A 69 -13.85 -4.70 -10.21
C THR A 69 -13.97 -6.18 -10.55
N PHE A 70 -14.87 -6.50 -11.47
CA PHE A 70 -15.02 -7.84 -12.00
C PHE A 70 -14.22 -7.99 -13.30
N HIS A 71 -13.15 -8.78 -13.26
CA HIS A 71 -12.31 -9.06 -14.42
C HIS A 71 -12.90 -10.24 -15.24
N LYS A 72 -13.72 -9.91 -16.24
CA LYS A 72 -14.45 -10.88 -17.09
C LYS A 72 -13.59 -12.02 -17.65
N PRO A 73 -12.35 -11.77 -18.18
CA PRO A 73 -11.56 -12.83 -18.80
C PRO A 73 -11.15 -13.95 -17.84
N THR A 74 -11.07 -13.67 -16.54
CA THR A 74 -10.64 -14.65 -15.52
C THR A 74 -11.75 -15.04 -14.56
N ASN A 75 -12.87 -14.35 -14.59
CA ASN A 75 -13.95 -14.49 -13.62
C ASN A 75 -13.50 -14.17 -12.18
N PHE A 76 -12.49 -13.29 -12.03
CA PHE A 76 -12.04 -12.82 -10.73
C PHE A 76 -12.76 -11.53 -10.32
N VAL A 77 -13.06 -11.42 -9.04
CA VAL A 77 -13.27 -10.13 -8.38
C VAL A 77 -11.92 -9.68 -7.84
N VAL A 78 -11.46 -8.53 -8.33
CA VAL A 78 -10.20 -7.91 -7.88
C VAL A 78 -10.56 -6.70 -7.05
N PHE A 79 -10.00 -6.59 -5.85
CA PHE A 79 -10.28 -5.47 -4.95
C PHE A 79 -9.04 -5.06 -4.16
N GLY A 80 -9.06 -3.82 -3.63
CA GLY A 80 -8.02 -3.31 -2.76
C GLY A 80 -8.45 -2.05 -2.01
N GLY A 81 -8.06 -1.96 -0.74
CA GLY A 81 -8.35 -0.80 0.11
C GLY A 81 -7.31 0.29 -0.11
N VAL A 82 -7.70 1.43 -0.70
CA VAL A 82 -6.85 2.61 -0.84
C VAL A 82 -6.80 3.39 0.48
N ASP A 83 -5.66 3.99 0.81
CA ASP A 83 -5.59 4.84 1.99
C ASP A 83 -6.26 6.19 1.74
N ASP A 84 -5.98 6.80 0.58
CA ASP A 84 -6.63 8.03 0.16
C ASP A 84 -6.64 8.20 -1.37
N VAL A 85 -7.47 9.15 -1.82
CA VAL A 85 -7.56 9.59 -3.21
C VAL A 85 -7.64 11.11 -3.22
N TRP A 86 -6.83 11.75 -4.05
CA TRP A 86 -6.90 13.18 -4.34
C TRP A 86 -7.42 13.40 -5.75
N VAL A 87 -7.77 14.65 -6.08
CA VAL A 87 -8.20 15.05 -7.42
C VAL A 87 -7.47 16.33 -7.81
N ASP A 88 -6.94 16.35 -9.02
CA ASP A 88 -6.30 17.53 -9.59
C ASP A 88 -7.32 18.47 -10.29
N LYS A 89 -6.83 19.56 -10.88
CA LYS A 89 -7.64 20.54 -11.59
C LYS A 89 -8.22 20.03 -12.92
N GLU A 90 -7.65 18.95 -13.45
CA GLU A 90 -8.12 18.27 -14.66
C GLU A 90 -9.13 17.15 -14.35
N GLU A 91 -9.59 17.08 -13.10
CA GLU A 91 -10.49 16.03 -12.58
C GLU A 91 -9.89 14.61 -12.62
N LYS A 92 -8.57 14.48 -12.75
CA LYS A 92 -7.89 13.19 -12.64
C LYS A 92 -7.70 12.80 -11.19
N LEU A 93 -8.03 11.57 -10.88
CA LEU A 93 -7.79 11.01 -9.56
C LEU A 93 -6.32 10.67 -9.36
N ILE A 94 -5.82 10.94 -8.18
CA ILE A 94 -4.44 10.66 -7.75
C ILE A 94 -4.52 9.68 -6.58
N VAL A 95 -3.96 8.49 -6.74
CA VAL A 95 -3.90 7.49 -5.65
C VAL A 95 -2.85 7.91 -4.64
N VAL A 96 -3.20 7.78 -3.36
CA VAL A 96 -2.32 8.12 -2.24
C VAL A 96 -2.28 6.96 -1.25
N ASP A 97 -1.09 6.64 -0.79
CA ASP A 97 -0.84 5.55 0.13
C ASP A 97 -0.03 6.06 1.33
N TYR A 98 -0.48 5.77 2.54
CA TYR A 98 0.13 6.23 3.78
C TYR A 98 1.11 5.19 4.31
N LYS A 99 2.33 5.62 4.58
CA LYS A 99 3.38 4.77 5.14
C LYS A 99 3.94 5.39 6.41
N ALA A 100 4.18 4.55 7.41
CA ALA A 100 4.85 4.97 8.64
C ALA A 100 6.10 4.10 8.87
N THR A 101 7.17 4.75 9.29
CA THR A 101 8.45 4.10 9.63
C THR A 101 9.16 4.88 10.72
N SER A 102 10.29 4.37 11.17
CA SER A 102 11.25 5.11 12.00
C SER A 102 12.65 4.70 11.57
N LYS A 103 13.24 5.49 10.67
CA LYS A 103 14.59 5.31 10.12
C LYS A 103 15.45 6.51 10.44
N THR A 104 16.77 6.27 10.60
CA THR A 104 17.78 7.32 10.72
C THR A 104 18.13 7.89 9.34
N GLU A 105 18.15 6.98 8.33
CA GLU A 105 18.47 7.31 6.96
C GLU A 105 17.27 7.98 6.28
N GLU A 106 17.54 8.66 5.19
CA GLU A 106 16.50 9.25 4.37
C GLU A 106 15.49 8.20 3.88
N VAL A 107 14.21 8.58 3.91
CA VAL A 107 13.14 7.73 3.38
C VAL A 107 13.09 7.87 1.87
N THR A 108 13.26 6.73 1.17
CA THR A 108 13.15 6.60 -0.30
C THR A 108 12.30 5.38 -0.65
N LEU A 109 12.08 5.14 -1.95
CA LEU A 109 11.38 3.96 -2.48
C LEU A 109 12.33 3.00 -3.23
N ASP A 110 13.64 3.06 -2.97
CA ASP A 110 14.66 2.37 -3.77
C ASP A 110 14.96 0.95 -3.29
N ALA A 111 14.50 0.58 -2.09
CA ALA A 111 14.75 -0.76 -1.57
C ALA A 111 13.89 -1.81 -2.30
N GLU A 112 14.49 -2.96 -2.65
CA GLU A 112 13.82 -4.06 -3.37
C GLU A 112 12.50 -4.50 -2.70
N TRP A 113 12.44 -4.55 -1.38
CA TRP A 113 11.22 -4.91 -0.65
C TRP A 113 10.07 -3.89 -0.82
N GLN A 114 10.37 -2.65 -1.23
CA GLN A 114 9.39 -1.59 -1.50
C GLN A 114 8.72 -1.73 -2.87
N ASP A 115 9.19 -2.63 -3.72
CA ASP A 115 8.50 -2.96 -4.99
C ASP A 115 7.08 -3.47 -4.76
N GLY A 116 6.82 -4.07 -3.59
CA GLY A 116 5.47 -4.41 -3.15
C GLY A 116 4.56 -3.18 -3.03
N TYR A 117 5.07 -2.06 -2.54
CA TYR A 117 4.32 -0.79 -2.43
C TYR A 117 4.04 -0.17 -3.80
N LYS A 118 5.02 -0.22 -4.71
CA LYS A 118 4.86 0.26 -6.09
C LYS A 118 3.76 -0.51 -6.81
N ARG A 119 3.82 -1.85 -6.76
CA ARG A 119 2.76 -2.70 -7.32
C ARG A 119 1.39 -2.46 -6.69
N GLN A 120 1.33 -2.20 -5.39
CA GLN A 120 0.09 -1.86 -4.68
C GLN A 120 -0.51 -0.56 -5.25
N MET A 121 0.30 0.49 -5.42
CA MET A 121 -0.10 1.76 -6.04
C MET A 121 -0.67 1.54 -7.44
N GLU A 122 0.03 0.78 -8.28
CA GLU A 122 -0.39 0.48 -9.66
C GLU A 122 -1.71 -0.31 -9.72
N VAL A 123 -1.91 -1.26 -8.79
CA VAL A 123 -3.19 -1.99 -8.68
C VAL A 123 -4.32 -1.05 -8.30
N TYR A 124 -4.11 -0.11 -7.39
CA TYR A 124 -5.13 0.87 -7.02
C TYR A 124 -5.47 1.83 -8.16
N GLN A 125 -4.46 2.31 -8.90
CA GLN A 125 -4.68 3.10 -10.11
C GLN A 125 -5.50 2.33 -11.15
N TRP A 126 -5.15 1.06 -11.37
CA TRP A 126 -5.89 0.19 -12.27
C TRP A 126 -7.35 -0.02 -11.82
N LEU A 127 -7.57 -0.30 -10.54
CA LEU A 127 -8.92 -0.50 -10.00
C LEU A 127 -9.82 0.71 -10.21
N LEU A 128 -9.33 1.92 -9.95
CA LEU A 128 -10.08 3.15 -10.18
C LEU A 128 -10.37 3.37 -11.67
N ARG A 129 -9.41 3.08 -12.57
CA ARG A 129 -9.61 3.12 -14.03
C ARG A 129 -10.67 2.12 -14.50
N GLN A 130 -10.68 0.90 -13.92
CA GLN A 130 -11.71 -0.10 -14.23
C GLN A 130 -13.12 0.34 -13.76
N ASN A 131 -13.20 1.24 -12.80
CA ASN A 131 -14.44 1.86 -12.34
C ASN A 131 -14.82 3.14 -13.11
N GLY A 132 -14.10 3.46 -14.20
CA GLY A 132 -14.44 4.55 -15.13
C GLY A 132 -13.89 5.91 -14.76
N PHE A 133 -12.97 5.99 -13.78
CA PHE A 133 -12.31 7.24 -13.43
C PHE A 133 -11.09 7.51 -14.33
N GLU A 134 -10.86 8.77 -14.65
CA GLU A 134 -9.58 9.25 -15.15
C GLU A 134 -8.58 9.28 -13.99
N VAL A 135 -7.43 8.61 -14.12
CA VAL A 135 -6.46 8.44 -13.02
C VAL A 135 -5.06 8.82 -13.50
N SER A 136 -4.41 9.67 -12.73
CA SER A 136 -3.01 10.04 -12.95
C SER A 136 -2.09 8.82 -12.89
N ASP A 137 -1.07 8.77 -13.74
CA ASP A 137 0.01 7.77 -13.64
C ASP A 137 0.91 8.05 -12.44
N THR A 138 0.96 9.31 -11.97
CA THR A 138 1.64 9.67 -10.73
C THR A 138 0.72 9.51 -9.55
N GLY A 139 1.09 8.63 -8.62
CA GLY A 139 0.53 8.53 -7.27
C GLY A 139 1.52 9.06 -6.22
N TYR A 140 1.10 9.16 -4.98
CA TYR A 140 1.95 9.67 -3.90
C TYR A 140 1.97 8.75 -2.69
N PHE A 141 3.16 8.58 -2.12
CA PHE A 141 3.32 8.03 -0.78
C PHE A 141 3.48 9.17 0.23
N VAL A 142 2.56 9.28 1.17
CA VAL A 142 2.71 10.13 2.35
C VAL A 142 3.46 9.34 3.40
N TYR A 143 4.73 9.67 3.60
CA TYR A 143 5.62 8.91 4.44
C TYR A 143 5.87 9.63 5.77
N ALA A 144 5.34 9.08 6.87
CA ALA A 144 5.56 9.58 8.22
C ALA A 144 6.75 8.83 8.85
N ASN A 145 7.88 9.53 9.07
CA ASN A 145 9.09 8.97 9.69
C ASN A 145 9.22 9.45 11.15
N GLY A 146 9.01 8.54 12.09
CA GLY A 146 9.14 8.83 13.52
C GLY A 146 10.59 9.14 13.92
N LYS A 147 10.79 10.29 14.57
CA LYS A 147 12.10 10.76 15.02
C LYS A 147 12.58 9.99 16.23
N ARG A 148 13.82 9.49 16.19
CA ARG A 148 14.47 8.76 17.28
C ARG A 148 15.65 9.54 17.91
N ASP A 149 15.93 10.72 17.40
CA ASP A 149 17.06 11.58 17.76
C ASP A 149 16.72 12.61 18.83
N ARG A 150 15.56 12.45 19.50
CA ARG A 150 15.15 13.33 20.61
C ARG A 150 15.81 12.90 21.92
N GLU A 151 16.06 13.89 22.77
CA GLU A 151 16.69 13.67 24.08
C GLU A 151 15.81 12.81 25.00
N ALA A 152 14.47 12.99 24.94
CA ALA A 152 13.52 12.27 25.77
C ALA A 152 12.22 11.97 25.01
N PHE A 153 11.45 11.00 25.49
CA PHE A 153 10.15 10.65 24.92
C PHE A 153 9.04 11.62 25.29
N ASP A 154 8.96 12.03 26.57
CA ASP A 154 7.96 12.98 27.14
C ASP A 154 6.50 12.71 26.70
N GLY A 155 6.16 11.45 26.43
CA GLY A 155 4.84 11.06 25.95
C GLY A 155 4.53 11.53 24.53
N LYS A 156 5.53 11.94 23.72
CA LYS A 156 5.37 12.46 22.36
C LYS A 156 6.27 11.70 21.40
N LEU A 157 5.75 11.40 20.22
CA LEU A 157 6.53 10.96 19.07
C LEU A 157 6.34 11.97 17.95
N GLU A 158 7.43 12.63 17.57
CA GLU A 158 7.44 13.57 16.45
C GLU A 158 7.72 12.83 15.14
N PHE A 159 7.17 13.33 14.05
CA PHE A 159 7.35 12.78 12.71
C PHE A 159 7.86 13.83 11.74
N ASP A 160 8.76 13.41 10.86
CA ASP A 160 9.01 14.08 9.59
C ASP A 160 8.06 13.45 8.55
N VAL A 161 7.25 14.28 7.91
CA VAL A 161 6.30 13.81 6.88
C VAL A 161 6.81 14.23 5.52
N LYS A 162 7.04 13.25 4.64
CA LYS A 162 7.46 13.46 3.26
C LYS A 162 6.39 13.01 2.29
N LEU A 163 6.30 13.72 1.17
CA LEU A 163 5.51 13.33 0.02
C LEU A 163 6.46 12.80 -1.06
N ILE A 164 6.32 11.53 -1.43
CA ILE A 164 7.18 10.88 -2.42
C ILE A 164 6.33 10.53 -3.63
N PRO A 165 6.54 11.17 -4.80
CA PRO A 165 5.85 10.81 -6.02
C PRO A 165 6.35 9.47 -6.56
N TYR A 166 5.43 8.73 -7.18
CA TYR A 166 5.72 7.52 -7.90
C TYR A 166 4.91 7.46 -9.20
N GLU A 167 5.60 7.37 -10.33
CA GLU A 167 4.97 7.16 -11.63
C GLU A 167 4.83 5.67 -11.87
N GLY A 168 3.58 5.18 -11.87
CA GLY A 168 3.24 3.77 -12.01
C GLY A 168 2.78 3.38 -13.40
N SER A 169 2.72 2.07 -13.65
CA SER A 169 2.15 1.50 -14.87
C SER A 169 1.34 0.25 -14.57
N ASP A 170 0.07 0.27 -14.92
CA ASP A 170 -0.86 -0.84 -14.72
C ASP A 170 -0.89 -1.87 -15.87
N LYS A 171 -0.08 -1.69 -16.91
CA LYS A 171 -0.08 -2.51 -18.16
C LYS A 171 0.18 -4.00 -17.91
N TRP A 172 0.84 -4.35 -16.82
CA TRP A 172 1.17 -5.72 -16.45
C TRP A 172 -0.01 -6.47 -15.81
N ILE A 173 -0.99 -5.77 -15.21
CA ILE A 173 -2.01 -6.36 -14.33
C ILE A 173 -2.89 -7.34 -15.08
N GLY A 174 -3.48 -6.94 -16.20
CA GLY A 174 -4.38 -7.82 -16.96
C GLY A 174 -3.73 -9.12 -17.40
N LYS A 175 -2.47 -9.07 -17.87
CA LYS A 175 -1.70 -10.28 -18.22
C LYS A 175 -1.47 -11.16 -17.00
N THR A 176 -1.09 -10.58 -15.88
CA THR A 176 -0.84 -11.32 -14.64
C THR A 176 -2.09 -12.00 -14.11
N LEU A 177 -3.25 -11.35 -14.17
CA LEU A 177 -4.53 -11.97 -13.78
C LEU A 177 -4.85 -13.20 -14.62
N VAL A 178 -4.59 -13.16 -15.94
CA VAL A 178 -4.76 -14.31 -16.84
C VAL A 178 -3.77 -15.44 -16.48
N GLU A 179 -2.53 -15.12 -16.17
CA GLU A 179 -1.52 -16.08 -15.73
C GLU A 179 -1.89 -16.72 -14.38
N MET A 180 -2.39 -15.93 -13.43
CA MET A 180 -2.92 -16.42 -12.16
C MET A 180 -4.09 -17.40 -12.37
N LYS A 181 -5.03 -17.07 -13.27
CA LYS A 181 -6.15 -17.96 -13.59
C LYS A 181 -5.66 -19.28 -14.17
N LYS A 182 -4.72 -19.27 -15.12
CA LYS A 182 -4.13 -20.49 -15.69
C LYS A 182 -3.45 -21.34 -14.62
N CYS A 183 -2.73 -20.70 -13.68
CA CYS A 183 -2.09 -21.39 -12.56
C CYS A 183 -3.12 -22.06 -11.64
N LEU A 184 -4.22 -21.36 -11.32
CA LEU A 184 -5.29 -21.90 -10.48
C LEU A 184 -6.09 -23.05 -11.15
N ASP A 185 -6.17 -23.05 -12.47
CA ASP A 185 -6.85 -24.08 -13.24
C ASP A 185 -5.94 -25.30 -13.55
N SER A 186 -4.65 -25.22 -13.19
CA SER A 186 -3.65 -26.26 -13.38
C SER A 186 -3.53 -27.14 -12.14
N ASP A 187 -3.28 -28.41 -12.34
CA ASP A 187 -2.90 -29.35 -11.27
C ASP A 187 -1.42 -29.19 -10.84
N ASP A 188 -0.64 -28.43 -11.59
CA ASP A 188 0.76 -28.19 -11.30
C ASP A 188 0.94 -27.14 -10.19
N ILE A 189 1.64 -27.53 -9.12
CA ILE A 189 2.00 -26.62 -8.05
C ILE A 189 3.19 -25.76 -8.50
N PRO A 190 3.07 -24.41 -8.49
CA PRO A 190 4.17 -23.54 -8.87
C PRO A 190 5.41 -23.75 -8.00
N LYS A 191 6.59 -23.67 -8.61
CA LYS A 191 7.85 -23.70 -7.85
C LYS A 191 7.93 -22.50 -6.90
N PRO A 192 8.35 -22.70 -5.63
CA PRO A 192 8.53 -21.60 -4.71
C PRO A 192 9.62 -20.64 -5.21
N SER A 193 9.46 -19.35 -4.90
CA SER A 193 10.56 -18.38 -5.07
C SER A 193 11.77 -18.83 -4.23
N PRO A 194 13.01 -18.70 -4.75
CA PRO A 194 14.23 -19.04 -4.02
C PRO A 194 14.33 -18.38 -2.64
N ASN A 195 13.78 -17.16 -2.52
CA ASN A 195 13.82 -16.34 -1.29
C ASN A 195 12.53 -16.44 -0.46
N CYS A 196 11.65 -17.40 -0.74
CA CYS A 196 10.41 -17.56 0.00
C CYS A 196 10.66 -18.12 1.41
N GLU A 197 10.64 -17.26 2.42
CA GLU A 197 10.84 -17.63 3.82
C GLU A 197 9.77 -18.63 4.33
N TYR A 198 8.52 -18.51 3.86
CA TYR A 198 7.44 -19.45 4.22
C TYR A 198 7.68 -20.84 3.66
N CYS A 199 8.14 -20.95 2.41
CA CYS A 199 8.46 -22.25 1.82
C CYS A 199 9.68 -22.87 2.50
N LYS A 200 10.70 -22.07 2.84
CA LYS A 200 11.84 -22.52 3.62
C LYS A 200 11.39 -23.04 4.98
N TYR A 201 10.58 -22.28 5.69
CA TYR A 201 10.01 -22.69 6.98
C TYR A 201 9.23 -24.00 6.88
N ALA A 202 8.34 -24.14 5.90
CA ALA A 202 7.55 -25.36 5.71
C ALA A 202 8.43 -26.58 5.49
N ASN A 203 9.44 -26.46 4.64
CA ASN A 203 10.39 -27.55 4.35
C ASN A 203 11.23 -27.93 5.57
N GLU A 204 11.75 -26.95 6.30
CA GLU A 204 12.55 -27.18 7.53
C GLU A 204 11.67 -27.79 8.63
N TYR A 205 10.42 -27.36 8.75
CA TYR A 205 9.46 -27.92 9.68
C TYR A 205 9.20 -29.41 9.40
N GLN A 206 8.95 -29.78 8.14
CA GLN A 206 8.74 -31.17 7.74
C GLN A 206 9.96 -32.04 8.06
N ARG A 207 11.17 -31.57 7.73
CA ARG A 207 12.41 -32.29 8.03
C ARG A 207 12.69 -32.49 9.53
N ALA A 208 12.22 -31.56 10.36
CA ALA A 208 12.44 -31.61 11.81
C ALA A 208 11.39 -32.47 12.54
N THR A 209 10.28 -32.83 11.87
CA THR A 209 9.16 -33.59 12.46
C THR A 209 9.02 -35.01 11.91
N HIS A 210 9.78 -35.34 10.88
CA HIS A 210 9.90 -36.67 10.26
C HIS A 210 11.35 -37.17 10.29
#